data_866c9818b323e2db1d0200e4bcc50648
#
_entry.id   866c9818b323e2db1d0200e4bcc50648
#
_cell.length_a   1.000
_cell.length_b   1.000
_cell.length_c   1.000
_cell.angle_alpha   90.00
_cell.angle_beta   90.00
_cell.angle_gamma   90.00
#
_symmetry.space_group_name_H-M   'P 1'
#
loop_
_entity.id
_entity.type
_entity.pdbx_description
1 polymer ?
#
loop_
_entity_poly.entity_id
_entity_poly.type
_entity_poly.pdbx_seq_one_letter_code
_entity_poly.pdbx_strand_id
1 'polypeptide(L)'
;VIKPEVKETASQIKPEVPEGLLKRCNKCGKGIFTEDYKKNLYICPKCGGYLRMPAQKRIEFLTEADSFEEWDTGLSTENPLHMIGYPDKIKALQDKTKLDEAVITGKARIGENEVALMVMDGRFLMASMGEVVGEKIARGVERATKEKLPVIIFTCSGGARMQEGMTSLMQMAKTSAALKRHSDAGLLYITVLTDPTTGGVTASFAMLGDIILAEPKALIGFAGPRVIEQTIHKKLPKGFQRSEFLLKHGFIDKIVERKDMKTVLEQILTMHRLSTKHSGIVKNTGAVSEINTDLNTVNPSSKREDVQAVSNKNAGKSRKQKLSLAQKKRAGEKTAWERVLTSREKDRPVGEDYIYGLFEEFIEFHGDRNFGDDAAICGGIAYFQGKPVTVIAQMKGKSTAENIARNFGMPEPEGYRKALRLMKQAEKFHRPIICFVDTPGAFCGMEAEERGQGEAIARNLYEMSALKTPILSVLIGEGGSGGALAMAVADEVWILENAVYSILSPEGYAAILWKDGSQAARAAKAMKLTSYDLYKAGFVEKIIPEPEVYTLDSIINVFDNLEENISVFLKNSKSMTEEERVEQRYQRFRSM
;
A
#
# COMPACT_ATOMS: atom_id res chain seq x y z
N VAL A 1 46.11 65.16 33.24
CA VAL A 1 44.96 64.26 33.30
C VAL A 1 45.30 63.03 32.48
N ILE A 2 45.71 61.95 33.17
CA ILE A 2 46.12 60.68 32.57
C ILE A 2 44.83 59.84 32.37
N LYS A 3 44.55 59.47 31.11
CA LYS A 3 43.48 58.50 30.83
C LYS A 3 44.00 57.09 31.14
N PRO A 4 43.24 56.20 31.81
CA PRO A 4 43.66 54.82 32.00
C PRO A 4 43.45 54.03 30.72
N GLU A 5 44.48 53.28 30.29
CA GLU A 5 44.41 52.24 29.23
C GLU A 5 43.43 51.13 29.68
N VAL A 6 42.43 50.86 28.85
CA VAL A 6 41.54 49.69 28.98
C VAL A 6 42.31 48.47 28.49
N LYS A 7 42.67 47.57 29.40
CA LYS A 7 43.21 46.26 29.08
C LYS A 7 42.12 45.47 28.30
N GLU A 8 42.42 45.12 27.08
CA GLU A 8 41.66 44.12 26.29
C GLU A 8 41.58 42.82 27.10
N THR A 9 40.38 42.49 27.51
CA THR A 9 40.07 41.19 28.12
C THR A 9 40.23 40.10 27.08
N ALA A 10 41.04 39.09 27.40
CA ALA A 10 41.29 37.91 26.63
C ALA A 10 39.99 37.35 26.04
N SER A 11 39.95 37.17 24.74
CA SER A 11 38.87 36.45 24.03
C SER A 11 38.74 35.07 24.66
N GLN A 12 37.58 34.78 25.27
CA GLN A 12 37.24 33.43 25.70
C GLN A 12 37.19 32.54 24.48
N ILE A 13 38.23 31.74 24.30
CA ILE A 13 38.25 30.62 23.33
C ILE A 13 37.08 29.71 23.75
N LYS A 14 35.97 29.79 23.05
CA LYS A 14 34.88 28.81 23.23
C LYS A 14 35.48 27.45 22.84
N PRO A 15 35.46 26.48 23.77
CA PRO A 15 35.96 25.16 23.42
C PRO A 15 35.13 24.61 22.23
N GLU A 16 35.80 24.31 21.12
CA GLU A 16 35.20 23.65 19.98
C GLU A 16 34.82 22.23 20.43
N VAL A 17 33.53 21.99 20.51
CA VAL A 17 33.00 20.64 20.76
C VAL A 17 33.20 19.82 19.50
N PRO A 18 33.94 18.71 19.54
CA PRO A 18 34.15 17.87 18.34
C PRO A 18 32.81 17.52 17.69
N GLU A 19 32.76 17.61 16.37
CA GLU A 19 31.57 17.25 15.60
C GLU A 19 31.14 15.81 15.93
N GLY A 20 29.85 15.62 16.22
CA GLY A 20 29.26 14.32 16.56
C GLY A 20 29.32 13.90 18.03
N LEU A 21 30.02 14.64 18.92
CA LEU A 21 30.06 14.32 20.35
C LEU A 21 28.70 14.53 21.03
N LEU A 22 27.98 15.58 20.65
CA LEU A 22 26.67 15.93 21.18
C LEU A 22 25.59 15.87 20.10
N LYS A 23 24.42 15.34 20.46
CA LYS A 23 23.23 15.33 19.62
C LYS A 23 22.08 16.02 20.35
N ARG A 24 21.29 16.83 19.64
CA ARG A 24 20.07 17.42 20.19
C ARG A 24 18.92 16.42 20.07
N CYS A 25 18.26 16.12 21.19
CA CYS A 25 17.06 15.30 21.18
C CYS A 25 15.91 16.03 20.48
N ASN A 26 15.30 15.44 19.47
CA ASN A 26 14.17 16.03 18.74
C ASN A 26 12.83 15.96 19.52
N LYS A 27 12.79 15.25 20.66
CA LYS A 27 11.59 15.13 21.50
C LYS A 27 11.59 16.16 22.65
N CYS A 28 12.72 16.37 23.35
CA CYS A 28 12.80 17.30 24.47
C CYS A 28 13.74 18.51 24.24
N GLY A 29 14.40 18.60 23.10
CA GLY A 29 15.30 19.70 22.76
C GLY A 29 16.66 19.71 23.49
N LYS A 30 16.87 18.85 24.50
CA LYS A 30 18.10 18.81 25.31
C LYS A 30 19.27 18.18 24.56
N GLY A 31 20.49 18.64 24.81
CA GLY A 31 21.74 18.01 24.34
C GLY A 31 21.99 16.68 25.07
N ILE A 32 22.39 15.67 24.34
CA ILE A 32 22.74 14.33 24.82
C ILE A 32 24.06 13.89 24.21
N PHE A 33 24.89 13.18 24.97
CA PHE A 33 26.10 12.58 24.40
C PHE A 33 25.73 11.48 23.43
N THR A 34 26.41 11.45 22.29
CA THR A 34 26.12 10.49 21.21
C THR A 34 26.37 9.05 21.66
N GLU A 35 27.39 8.81 22.49
CA GLU A 35 27.69 7.48 23.03
C GLU A 35 26.62 6.98 24.00
N ASP A 36 26.15 7.84 24.93
CA ASP A 36 25.10 7.46 25.87
C ASP A 36 23.80 7.11 25.17
N TYR A 37 23.48 7.89 24.15
CA TYR A 37 22.31 7.67 23.32
C TYR A 37 22.39 6.35 22.51
N LYS A 38 23.56 6.01 21.94
CA LYS A 38 23.78 4.76 21.22
C LYS A 38 23.72 3.55 22.19
N LYS A 39 24.42 3.62 23.33
CA LYS A 39 24.38 2.60 24.38
C LYS A 39 22.97 2.35 24.91
N ASN A 40 22.13 3.40 25.00
CA ASN A 40 20.73 3.31 25.40
C ASN A 40 19.79 2.98 24.22
N LEU A 41 20.22 2.19 23.26
CA LEU A 41 19.44 1.72 22.10
C LEU A 41 18.71 2.87 21.37
N TYR A 42 19.36 4.02 21.22
CA TYR A 42 18.78 5.21 20.58
C TYR A 42 17.54 5.78 21.31
N ILE A 43 17.44 5.58 22.62
CA ILE A 43 16.46 6.21 23.51
C ILE A 43 17.13 7.36 24.24
N CYS A 44 16.48 8.52 24.27
CA CYS A 44 17.03 9.68 24.96
C CYS A 44 17.13 9.43 26.49
N PRO A 45 18.32 9.48 27.10
CA PRO A 45 18.46 9.23 28.53
C PRO A 45 17.80 10.29 29.41
N LYS A 46 17.48 11.47 28.85
CA LYS A 46 16.88 12.60 29.59
C LYS A 46 15.36 12.63 29.60
N CYS A 47 14.71 12.07 28.55
CA CYS A 47 13.24 12.12 28.45
C CYS A 47 12.59 10.78 28.08
N GLY A 48 13.38 9.71 27.89
CA GLY A 48 12.86 8.42 27.44
C GLY A 48 12.28 8.45 26.02
N GLY A 49 12.53 9.51 25.25
CA GLY A 49 12.01 9.64 23.88
C GLY A 49 12.75 8.73 22.92
N TYR A 50 12.00 7.95 22.14
CA TYR A 50 12.51 7.09 21.09
C TYR A 50 12.99 7.92 19.91
N LEU A 51 14.26 7.77 19.56
CA LEU A 51 14.88 8.38 18.40
C LEU A 51 15.06 7.32 17.29
N ARG A 52 15.21 7.76 16.06
CA ARG A 52 15.40 6.82 14.93
C ARG A 52 16.67 6.00 15.12
N MET A 53 16.52 4.70 15.07
CA MET A 53 17.61 3.72 15.12
C MET A 53 17.97 3.32 13.69
N PRO A 54 19.25 3.36 13.29
CA PRO A 54 19.68 2.87 11.98
C PRO A 54 19.33 1.40 11.78
N ALA A 55 18.97 1.01 10.54
CA ALA A 55 18.56 -0.36 10.25
C ALA A 55 19.64 -1.39 10.61
N GLN A 56 20.92 -1.15 10.24
CA GLN A 56 22.02 -2.03 10.60
C GLN A 56 22.14 -2.23 12.11
N LYS A 57 21.99 -1.15 12.90
CA LYS A 57 22.07 -1.24 14.37
C LYS A 57 20.90 -1.97 14.97
N ARG A 58 19.72 -1.92 14.34
CA ARG A 58 18.57 -2.70 14.75
C ARG A 58 18.78 -4.18 14.44
N ILE A 59 19.31 -4.51 13.27
CA ILE A 59 19.66 -5.88 12.88
C ILE A 59 20.68 -6.45 13.85
N GLU A 60 21.81 -5.77 14.09
CA GLU A 60 22.85 -6.18 15.04
C GLU A 60 22.29 -6.44 16.47
N PHE A 61 21.32 -5.63 16.90
CA PHE A 61 20.69 -5.78 18.22
C PHE A 61 19.75 -6.99 18.29
N LEU A 62 19.04 -7.29 17.23
CA LEU A 62 17.98 -8.32 17.22
C LEU A 62 18.50 -9.72 16.90
N THR A 63 19.53 -9.82 16.08
CA THR A 63 20.00 -11.10 15.53
C THR A 63 21.18 -11.68 16.31
N GLU A 64 21.43 -12.96 16.11
CA GLU A 64 22.65 -13.60 16.56
C GLU A 64 23.85 -13.08 15.75
N ALA A 65 25.02 -13.03 16.38
CA ALA A 65 26.24 -12.56 15.74
C ALA A 65 26.47 -13.31 14.41
N ASP A 66 26.85 -12.57 13.38
CA ASP A 66 27.18 -13.08 12.03
C ASP A 66 26.08 -13.93 11.36
N SER A 67 24.85 -13.89 11.87
CA SER A 67 23.74 -14.67 11.30
C SER A 67 22.96 -13.95 10.21
N PHE A 68 23.16 -12.66 10.00
CA PHE A 68 22.42 -11.88 9.00
C PHE A 68 23.07 -12.00 7.62
N GLU A 69 22.32 -12.55 6.67
CA GLU A 69 22.65 -12.60 5.24
C GLU A 69 21.76 -11.59 4.49
N GLU A 70 22.34 -10.49 3.98
CA GLU A 70 21.59 -9.47 3.25
C GLU A 70 21.17 -9.98 1.87
N TRP A 71 19.92 -9.68 1.49
CA TRP A 71 19.33 -10.02 0.19
C TRP A 71 19.13 -8.77 -0.68
N ASP A 72 19.13 -9.00 -2.00
CA ASP A 72 18.73 -7.98 -2.99
C ASP A 72 19.50 -6.66 -2.85
N THR A 73 20.81 -6.74 -2.69
CA THR A 73 21.71 -5.57 -2.72
C THR A 73 21.85 -5.02 -4.14
N GLY A 74 22.19 -3.73 -4.26
CA GLY A 74 22.50 -3.08 -5.54
C GLY A 74 21.30 -2.72 -6.41
N LEU A 75 20.05 -2.88 -5.92
CA LEU A 75 18.86 -2.42 -6.64
C LEU A 75 18.78 -0.89 -6.61
N SER A 76 18.43 -0.29 -7.76
CA SER A 76 18.27 1.15 -7.92
C SER A 76 16.99 1.48 -8.68
N THR A 77 16.39 2.66 -8.39
CA THR A 77 15.20 3.14 -9.11
C THR A 77 15.53 3.60 -10.52
N GLU A 78 14.60 3.33 -11.44
CA GLU A 78 14.68 3.81 -12.84
C GLU A 78 14.21 5.28 -12.99
N ASN A 79 13.86 5.98 -11.89
CA ASN A 79 13.30 7.34 -11.93
C ASN A 79 12.06 7.43 -12.85
N PRO A 80 10.96 6.73 -12.55
CA PRO A 80 9.85 6.52 -13.49
C PRO A 80 9.15 7.80 -13.96
N LEU A 81 9.21 8.88 -13.19
CA LEU A 81 8.69 10.20 -13.59
C LEU A 81 9.74 11.10 -14.30
N HIS A 82 10.96 10.61 -14.47
CA HIS A 82 12.08 11.39 -15.04
C HIS A 82 12.29 12.74 -14.32
N MET A 83 12.18 12.73 -12.98
CA MET A 83 12.34 13.95 -12.17
C MET A 83 13.80 14.42 -12.17
N ILE A 84 13.99 15.69 -12.51
CA ILE A 84 15.31 16.34 -12.50
C ILE A 84 15.84 16.39 -11.05
N GLY A 85 17.11 16.03 -10.86
CA GLY A 85 17.80 16.05 -9.57
C GLY A 85 17.39 14.91 -8.60
N TYR A 86 16.43 14.05 -8.97
CA TYR A 86 16.05 12.92 -8.14
C TYR A 86 17.15 11.84 -8.07
N PRO A 87 17.78 11.41 -9.19
CA PRO A 87 18.92 10.49 -9.15
C PRO A 87 20.09 11.03 -8.31
N ASP A 88 20.43 12.31 -8.43
CA ASP A 88 21.52 12.93 -7.65
C ASP A 88 21.20 12.90 -6.14
N LYS A 89 19.93 13.14 -5.79
CA LYS A 89 19.47 13.08 -4.40
C LYS A 89 19.55 11.65 -3.85
N ILE A 90 19.18 10.64 -4.65
CA ILE A 90 19.33 9.23 -4.27
C ILE A 90 20.79 8.90 -4.01
N LYS A 91 21.68 9.24 -4.94
CA LYS A 91 23.13 9.00 -4.81
C LYS A 91 23.72 9.68 -3.57
N ALA A 92 23.38 10.94 -3.33
CA ALA A 92 23.84 11.66 -2.14
C ALA A 92 23.37 11.01 -0.83
N LEU A 93 22.17 10.39 -0.83
CA LEU A 93 21.67 9.65 0.32
C LEU A 93 22.37 8.30 0.49
N GLN A 94 22.64 7.57 -0.59
CA GLN A 94 23.43 6.33 -0.58
C GLN A 94 24.83 6.61 0.02
N ASP A 95 25.50 7.66 -0.45
CA ASP A 95 26.82 8.05 0.04
C ASP A 95 26.80 8.42 1.53
N LYS A 96 25.77 9.13 1.98
CA LYS A 96 25.63 9.60 3.36
C LYS A 96 25.22 8.50 4.33
N THR A 97 24.30 7.62 3.93
CA THR A 97 23.69 6.63 4.82
C THR A 97 24.37 5.27 4.74
N LYS A 98 25.10 5.01 3.65
CA LYS A 98 25.66 3.70 3.28
C LYS A 98 24.59 2.63 3.11
N LEU A 99 23.41 3.05 2.63
CA LEU A 99 22.28 2.21 2.28
C LEU A 99 22.04 2.28 0.79
N ASP A 100 21.74 1.16 0.15
CA ASP A 100 21.31 1.15 -1.26
C ASP A 100 19.92 1.80 -1.39
N GLU A 101 19.01 1.50 -0.43
CA GLU A 101 17.66 2.02 -0.37
C GLU A 101 17.15 2.04 1.08
N ALA A 102 15.93 2.52 1.28
CA ALA A 102 15.31 2.75 2.59
C ALA A 102 14.89 1.47 3.35
N VAL A 103 15.23 0.30 2.86
CA VAL A 103 14.99 -0.99 3.52
C VAL A 103 16.17 -1.94 3.32
N ILE A 104 16.57 -2.61 4.39
CA ILE A 104 17.49 -3.76 4.36
C ILE A 104 16.64 -5.01 4.52
N THR A 105 16.85 -5.99 3.65
CA THR A 105 16.16 -7.29 3.67
C THR A 105 17.18 -8.42 3.73
N GLY A 106 16.87 -9.48 4.46
CA GLY A 106 17.80 -10.61 4.59
C GLY A 106 17.27 -11.76 5.43
N LYS A 107 18.05 -12.82 5.50
CA LYS A 107 17.85 -13.96 6.40
C LYS A 107 18.67 -13.77 7.68
N ALA A 108 18.12 -14.14 8.82
CA ALA A 108 18.79 -14.01 10.11
C ALA A 108 18.37 -15.11 11.09
N ARG A 109 19.05 -15.18 12.23
CA ARG A 109 18.59 -15.95 13.40
C ARG A 109 18.27 -15.02 14.56
N ILE A 110 17.13 -15.27 15.22
CA ILE A 110 16.74 -14.66 16.49
C ILE A 110 16.59 -15.83 17.49
N GLY A 111 17.55 -15.94 18.40
CA GLY A 111 17.76 -17.17 19.15
C GLY A 111 18.03 -18.34 18.20
N GLU A 112 17.27 -19.42 18.34
CA GLU A 112 17.35 -20.60 17.47
C GLU A 112 16.45 -20.52 16.22
N ASN A 113 15.73 -19.43 16.01
CA ASN A 113 14.72 -19.33 14.95
C ASN A 113 15.28 -18.61 13.72
N GLU A 114 15.28 -19.26 12.58
CA GLU A 114 15.55 -18.62 11.29
C GLU A 114 14.36 -17.78 10.86
N VAL A 115 14.63 -16.59 10.36
CA VAL A 115 13.59 -15.62 9.94
C VAL A 115 14.03 -14.86 8.70
N ALA A 116 13.08 -14.41 7.90
CA ALA A 116 13.28 -13.33 6.95
C ALA A 116 13.05 -12.00 7.68
N LEU A 117 14.09 -11.21 7.81
CA LEU A 117 14.07 -9.94 8.53
C LEU A 117 14.21 -8.76 7.57
N MET A 118 13.29 -7.81 7.66
CA MET A 118 13.27 -6.60 6.84
C MET A 118 13.19 -5.38 7.75
N VAL A 119 14.10 -4.43 7.58
CA VAL A 119 14.20 -3.26 8.46
C VAL A 119 14.26 -1.99 7.64
N MET A 120 13.25 -1.15 7.76
CA MET A 120 13.19 0.15 7.10
C MET A 120 14.02 1.19 7.85
N ASP A 121 14.62 2.15 7.12
CA ASP A 121 15.50 3.18 7.67
C ASP A 121 15.06 4.59 7.26
N GLY A 122 14.54 5.34 8.22
CA GLY A 122 14.07 6.70 8.00
C GLY A 122 15.14 7.75 7.66
N ARG A 123 16.43 7.38 7.65
CA ARG A 123 17.51 8.25 7.19
C ARG A 123 17.51 8.43 5.68
N PHE A 124 16.97 7.43 4.95
CA PHE A 124 16.85 7.46 3.50
C PHE A 124 15.42 7.90 3.11
N LEU A 125 15.27 9.14 2.63
CA LEU A 125 13.99 9.76 2.22
C LEU A 125 12.81 9.52 3.19
N MET A 126 13.05 9.59 4.50
CA MET A 126 12.03 9.28 5.51
C MET A 126 11.46 7.84 5.40
N ALA A 127 12.21 6.94 4.81
CA ALA A 127 11.81 5.59 4.44
C ALA A 127 10.50 5.54 3.62
N SER A 128 10.29 6.52 2.74
CA SER A 128 9.14 6.50 1.84
C SER A 128 9.24 5.30 0.89
N MET A 129 8.12 4.61 0.69
CA MET A 129 8.03 3.44 -0.16
C MET A 129 8.01 3.86 -1.63
N GLY A 130 9.10 3.61 -2.35
CA GLY A 130 9.23 3.68 -3.80
C GLY A 130 9.32 2.28 -4.42
N GLU A 131 9.63 2.25 -5.71
CA GLU A 131 9.81 1.05 -6.52
C GLU A 131 10.72 0.01 -5.85
N VAL A 132 11.93 0.43 -5.46
CA VAL A 132 12.94 -0.47 -4.88
C VAL A 132 12.54 -0.97 -3.50
N VAL A 133 11.94 -0.12 -2.66
CA VAL A 133 11.46 -0.55 -1.33
C VAL A 133 10.39 -1.63 -1.46
N GLY A 134 9.39 -1.39 -2.31
CA GLY A 134 8.34 -2.37 -2.56
C GLY A 134 8.87 -3.65 -3.18
N GLU A 135 9.80 -3.55 -4.13
CA GLU A 135 10.44 -4.70 -4.78
C GLU A 135 11.25 -5.55 -3.79
N LYS A 136 12.10 -4.93 -2.96
CA LYS A 136 12.87 -5.64 -1.93
C LYS A 136 11.97 -6.36 -0.93
N ILE A 137 10.89 -5.72 -0.48
CA ILE A 137 9.91 -6.35 0.43
C ILE A 137 9.22 -7.52 -0.27
N ALA A 138 8.72 -7.34 -1.49
CA ALA A 138 8.03 -8.40 -2.22
C ALA A 138 8.95 -9.62 -2.47
N ARG A 139 10.19 -9.39 -2.95
CA ARG A 139 11.19 -10.47 -3.13
C ARG A 139 11.50 -11.19 -1.82
N GLY A 140 11.72 -10.42 -0.75
CA GLY A 140 12.02 -10.98 0.55
C GLY A 140 10.88 -11.87 1.07
N VAL A 141 9.61 -11.44 0.90
CA VAL A 141 8.43 -12.24 1.25
C VAL A 141 8.28 -13.47 0.37
N GLU A 142 8.47 -13.34 -0.96
CA GLU A 142 8.44 -14.47 -1.89
C GLU A 142 9.52 -15.51 -1.57
N ARG A 143 10.75 -15.05 -1.26
CA ARG A 143 11.85 -15.93 -0.86
C ARG A 143 11.57 -16.61 0.49
N ALA A 144 11.07 -15.86 1.47
CA ALA A 144 10.65 -16.39 2.76
C ALA A 144 9.56 -17.46 2.61
N THR A 145 8.58 -17.24 1.73
CA THR A 145 7.52 -18.21 1.46
C THR A 145 8.08 -19.50 0.86
N LYS A 146 9.00 -19.40 -0.09
CA LYS A 146 9.68 -20.54 -0.69
C LYS A 146 10.53 -21.32 0.32
N GLU A 147 11.26 -20.61 1.18
CA GLU A 147 12.12 -21.19 2.22
C GLU A 147 11.34 -21.57 3.50
N LYS A 148 10.03 -21.32 3.54
CA LYS A 148 9.14 -21.54 4.71
C LYS A 148 9.60 -20.85 5.98
N LEU A 149 10.11 -19.63 5.85
CA LEU A 149 10.56 -18.79 6.95
C LEU A 149 9.44 -17.86 7.43
N PRO A 150 9.31 -17.60 8.73
CA PRO A 150 8.50 -16.48 9.21
C PRO A 150 9.09 -15.16 8.74
N VAL A 151 8.23 -14.19 8.46
CA VAL A 151 8.60 -12.83 8.04
C VAL A 151 8.46 -11.86 9.21
N ILE A 152 9.48 -11.03 9.42
CA ILE A 152 9.43 -9.91 10.37
C ILE A 152 9.77 -8.62 9.63
N ILE A 153 8.87 -7.61 9.67
CA ILE A 153 9.13 -6.29 9.07
C ILE A 153 9.09 -5.21 10.13
N PHE A 154 10.21 -4.52 10.35
CA PHE A 154 10.25 -3.28 11.12
C PHE A 154 9.93 -2.11 10.19
N THR A 155 8.77 -1.51 10.41
CA THR A 155 8.30 -0.40 9.58
C THR A 155 8.75 0.95 10.13
N CYS A 156 9.13 1.84 9.23
CA CYS A 156 9.40 3.25 9.50
C CYS A 156 9.19 4.00 8.20
N SER A 157 8.14 4.83 8.07
CA SER A 157 7.88 5.48 6.79
C SER A 157 7.07 6.77 6.90
N GLY A 158 7.40 7.71 6.03
CA GLY A 158 6.56 8.87 5.75
C GLY A 158 5.45 8.62 4.70
N GLY A 159 5.27 7.38 4.24
CA GLY A 159 4.26 7.01 3.24
C GLY A 159 4.84 6.62 1.88
N ALA A 160 4.03 6.67 0.83
CA ALA A 160 4.46 6.38 -0.53
C ALA A 160 5.35 7.50 -1.09
N ARG A 161 6.33 7.13 -1.93
CA ARG A 161 7.34 8.04 -2.50
C ARG A 161 6.77 8.83 -3.66
N MET A 162 6.46 10.08 -3.43
CA MET A 162 5.82 10.98 -4.41
C MET A 162 6.63 11.16 -5.70
N GLN A 163 7.96 11.12 -5.60
CA GLN A 163 8.87 11.28 -6.74
C GLN A 163 8.77 10.15 -7.78
N GLU A 164 8.15 9.04 -7.42
CA GLU A 164 7.96 7.89 -8.30
C GLU A 164 6.49 7.68 -8.70
N GLY A 165 5.58 8.54 -8.22
CA GLY A 165 4.18 8.62 -8.66
C GLY A 165 3.43 7.29 -8.55
N MET A 166 2.78 6.89 -9.64
CA MET A 166 1.97 5.67 -9.70
C MET A 166 2.77 4.40 -9.41
N THR A 167 4.05 4.34 -9.78
CA THR A 167 4.92 3.19 -9.44
C THR A 167 4.99 2.97 -7.92
N SER A 168 5.15 4.05 -7.14
CA SER A 168 5.08 3.99 -5.68
C SER A 168 3.72 3.50 -5.16
N LEU A 169 2.63 3.96 -5.75
CA LEU A 169 1.29 3.56 -5.33
C LEU A 169 1.08 2.05 -5.57
N MET A 170 1.52 1.53 -6.69
CA MET A 170 1.41 0.11 -7.03
C MET A 170 2.22 -0.80 -6.08
N GLN A 171 3.25 -0.29 -5.41
CA GLN A 171 3.99 -1.07 -4.41
C GLN A 171 3.12 -1.50 -3.22
N MET A 172 2.06 -0.73 -2.90
CA MET A 172 1.10 -1.14 -1.88
C MET A 172 0.40 -2.46 -2.26
N ALA A 173 -0.10 -2.56 -3.48
CA ALA A 173 -0.74 -3.79 -3.98
C ALA A 173 0.27 -4.94 -4.13
N LYS A 174 1.47 -4.66 -4.66
CA LYS A 174 2.55 -5.65 -4.83
C LYS A 174 2.93 -6.32 -3.50
N THR A 175 3.21 -5.54 -2.48
CA THR A 175 3.62 -6.07 -1.16
C THR A 175 2.48 -6.79 -0.45
N SER A 176 1.23 -6.27 -0.54
CA SER A 176 0.05 -6.91 0.03
C SER A 176 -0.25 -8.26 -0.63
N ALA A 177 -0.10 -8.37 -1.95
CA ALA A 177 -0.29 -9.63 -2.69
C ALA A 177 0.77 -10.68 -2.35
N ALA A 178 2.04 -10.28 -2.16
CA ALA A 178 3.10 -11.19 -1.72
C ALA A 178 2.81 -11.74 -0.32
N LEU A 179 2.38 -10.88 0.62
CA LEU A 179 2.00 -11.28 1.97
C LEU A 179 0.75 -12.16 1.99
N LYS A 180 -0.21 -11.96 1.08
CA LYS A 180 -1.36 -12.84 0.96
C LYS A 180 -0.93 -14.28 0.65
N ARG A 181 0.00 -14.46 -0.30
CA ARG A 181 0.56 -15.78 -0.63
C ARG A 181 1.35 -16.39 0.52
N HIS A 182 2.06 -15.57 1.27
CA HIS A 182 2.79 -16.00 2.47
C HIS A 182 1.84 -16.55 3.53
N SER A 183 0.75 -15.84 3.79
CA SER A 183 -0.31 -16.25 4.71
C SER A 183 -1.05 -17.51 4.23
N ASP A 184 -1.38 -17.60 2.92
CA ASP A 184 -2.03 -18.78 2.33
C ASP A 184 -1.14 -20.04 2.44
N ALA A 185 0.18 -19.86 2.51
CA ALA A 185 1.14 -20.93 2.79
C ALA A 185 1.20 -21.32 4.28
N GLY A 186 0.41 -20.69 5.16
CA GLY A 186 0.37 -20.94 6.60
C GLY A 186 1.60 -20.44 7.36
N LEU A 187 2.26 -19.40 6.85
CA LEU A 187 3.51 -18.89 7.41
C LEU A 187 3.28 -17.58 8.19
N LEU A 188 4.01 -17.45 9.31
CA LEU A 188 3.87 -16.33 10.24
C LEU A 188 4.42 -15.02 9.67
N TYR A 189 3.64 -13.95 9.79
CA TYR A 189 4.05 -12.58 9.51
C TYR A 189 3.92 -11.68 10.73
N ILE A 190 5.01 -11.09 11.19
CA ILE A 190 5.04 -10.13 12.31
C ILE A 190 5.42 -8.75 11.78
N THR A 191 4.63 -7.74 12.09
CA THR A 191 5.03 -6.34 11.89
C THR A 191 5.41 -5.68 13.20
N VAL A 192 6.45 -4.84 13.17
CA VAL A 192 6.86 -3.99 14.29
C VAL A 192 6.83 -2.53 13.84
N LEU A 193 5.84 -1.80 14.31
CA LEU A 193 5.58 -0.43 13.92
C LEU A 193 6.48 0.54 14.71
N THR A 194 7.30 1.34 14.01
CA THR A 194 8.18 2.33 14.64
C THR A 194 7.86 3.76 14.19
N ASP A 195 8.44 4.77 14.85
CA ASP A 195 8.13 6.20 14.66
C ASP A 195 8.89 6.83 13.47
N PRO A 196 8.19 7.32 12.40
CA PRO A 196 6.77 7.20 12.11
C PRO A 196 6.46 6.02 11.17
N THR A 197 5.24 5.49 11.22
CA THR A 197 4.69 4.59 10.20
C THR A 197 3.38 5.18 9.67
N THR A 198 3.39 5.76 8.47
CA THR A 198 2.25 6.53 7.95
C THR A 198 1.99 6.29 6.47
N GLY A 199 0.84 6.72 5.99
CA GLY A 199 0.46 6.76 4.58
C GLY A 199 0.32 5.37 3.95
N GLY A 200 0.85 5.23 2.74
CA GLY A 200 0.75 3.99 1.97
C GLY A 200 1.40 2.77 2.62
N VAL A 201 2.37 2.97 3.53
CA VAL A 201 2.96 1.85 4.30
C VAL A 201 1.98 1.33 5.36
N THR A 202 1.29 2.23 6.08
CA THR A 202 0.22 1.83 7.00
C THR A 202 -0.93 1.17 6.23
N ALA A 203 -1.35 1.76 5.12
CA ALA A 203 -2.44 1.26 4.28
C ALA A 203 -2.03 0.09 3.35
N SER A 204 -0.97 -0.64 3.72
CA SER A 204 -0.52 -1.86 3.05
C SER A 204 0.13 -2.82 4.06
N PHE A 205 1.35 -3.25 3.83
CA PHE A 205 1.99 -4.31 4.60
C PHE A 205 2.09 -4.04 6.12
N ALA A 206 2.13 -2.79 6.59
CA ALA A 206 2.30 -2.52 8.01
C ALA A 206 1.10 -2.99 8.88
N MET A 207 -0.11 -2.96 8.34
CA MET A 207 -1.34 -3.38 9.04
C MET A 207 -1.84 -4.78 8.65
N LEU A 208 -0.98 -5.60 8.04
CA LEU A 208 -1.33 -6.96 7.58
C LEU A 208 -0.65 -8.07 8.38
N GLY A 209 0.08 -7.76 9.47
CA GLY A 209 0.69 -8.75 10.34
C GLY A 209 -0.33 -9.70 10.97
N ASP A 210 0.02 -10.99 11.09
CA ASP A 210 -0.70 -11.90 11.99
C ASP A 210 -0.53 -11.44 13.44
N ILE A 211 0.65 -10.85 13.73
CA ILE A 211 0.96 -10.18 15.00
C ILE A 211 1.52 -8.80 14.68
N ILE A 212 0.91 -7.78 15.25
CA ILE A 212 1.30 -6.37 15.06
C ILE A 212 1.80 -5.79 16.37
N LEU A 213 3.11 -5.58 16.45
CA LEU A 213 3.77 -4.96 17.59
C LEU A 213 4.07 -3.49 17.30
N ALA A 214 4.22 -2.67 18.33
CA ALA A 214 4.65 -1.28 18.17
C ALA A 214 5.65 -0.85 19.23
N GLU A 215 6.59 0.05 18.89
CA GLU A 215 7.39 0.76 19.88
C GLU A 215 6.55 1.81 20.61
N PRO A 216 6.83 2.12 21.90
CA PRO A 216 6.10 3.15 22.65
C PRO A 216 6.11 4.50 21.95
N LYS A 217 4.96 5.18 21.96
CA LYS A 217 4.77 6.54 21.43
C LYS A 217 5.08 6.70 19.94
N ALA A 218 5.17 5.61 19.18
CA ALA A 218 5.34 5.66 17.73
C ALA A 218 4.12 6.34 17.08
N LEU A 219 4.38 7.23 16.10
CA LEU A 219 3.33 7.84 15.28
C LEU A 219 2.93 6.82 14.21
N ILE A 220 1.68 6.39 14.23
CA ILE A 220 1.14 5.38 13.32
C ILE A 220 -0.24 5.86 12.85
N GLY A 221 -0.45 5.96 11.55
CA GLY A 221 -1.73 6.38 10.99
C GLY A 221 -1.73 6.41 9.47
N PHE A 222 -2.91 6.48 8.88
CA PHE A 222 -3.06 6.59 7.43
C PHE A 222 -2.73 8.00 6.96
N ALA A 223 -3.48 9.00 7.39
CA ALA A 223 -3.18 10.39 7.07
C ALA A 223 -2.19 10.98 8.10
N GLY A 224 -1.26 11.79 7.64
CA GLY A 224 -0.36 12.51 8.57
C GLY A 224 -1.13 13.52 9.43
N PRO A 225 -0.71 13.78 10.70
CA PRO A 225 -1.41 14.70 11.60
C PRO A 225 -1.71 16.07 10.99
N ARG A 226 -0.79 16.63 10.22
CA ARG A 226 -0.97 17.92 9.54
C ARG A 226 -2.08 17.88 8.48
N VAL A 227 -2.22 16.76 7.77
CA VAL A 227 -3.27 16.59 6.75
C VAL A 227 -4.62 16.57 7.43
N ILE A 228 -4.76 15.80 8.52
CA ILE A 228 -6.00 15.72 9.29
C ILE A 228 -6.36 17.11 9.85
N GLU A 229 -5.43 17.80 10.53
CA GLU A 229 -5.67 19.12 11.10
C GLU A 229 -6.10 20.16 10.05
N GLN A 230 -5.55 20.07 8.83
CA GLN A 230 -5.95 20.91 7.70
C GLN A 230 -7.34 20.55 7.16
N THR A 231 -7.71 19.26 7.17
CA THR A 231 -9.01 18.79 6.71
C THR A 231 -10.14 19.16 7.67
N ILE A 232 -9.92 18.91 8.98
CA ILE A 232 -10.96 19.16 10.00
C ILE A 232 -10.89 20.58 10.60
N HIS A 233 -9.89 21.38 10.22
CA HIS A 233 -9.63 22.75 10.76
C HIS A 233 -9.56 22.81 12.30
N LYS A 234 -9.11 21.74 12.95
CA LYS A 234 -8.96 21.62 14.40
C LYS A 234 -7.63 20.97 14.75
N LYS A 235 -7.08 21.29 15.92
CA LYS A 235 -5.90 20.61 16.46
C LYS A 235 -6.28 19.22 16.95
N LEU A 236 -5.41 18.26 16.69
CA LEU A 236 -5.59 16.88 17.13
C LEU A 236 -5.41 16.74 18.66
N PRO A 237 -6.16 15.85 19.32
CA PRO A 237 -5.98 15.53 20.72
C PRO A 237 -4.56 15.03 21.03
N LYS A 238 -4.08 15.30 22.24
CA LYS A 238 -2.79 14.79 22.69
C LYS A 238 -2.81 13.25 22.71
N GLY A 239 -1.81 12.64 22.07
CA GLY A 239 -1.70 11.18 22.01
C GLY A 239 -2.42 10.54 20.82
N PHE A 240 -3.14 11.30 20.01
CA PHE A 240 -3.78 10.82 18.79
C PHE A 240 -2.75 10.21 17.83
N GLN A 241 -3.11 9.13 17.17
CA GLN A 241 -2.23 8.33 16.27
C GLN A 241 -0.92 7.83 16.93
N ARG A 242 -0.85 7.72 18.28
CA ARG A 242 0.28 7.06 18.92
C ARG A 242 0.01 5.57 19.11
N SER A 243 1.05 4.78 19.32
CA SER A 243 0.91 3.34 19.54
C SER A 243 -0.09 3.02 20.66
N GLU A 244 -0.14 3.84 21.72
CA GLU A 244 -1.11 3.70 22.83
C GLU A 244 -2.56 3.94 22.35
N PHE A 245 -2.75 4.86 21.41
CA PHE A 245 -4.04 5.11 20.78
C PHE A 245 -4.47 3.90 19.94
N LEU A 246 -3.56 3.35 19.10
CA LEU A 246 -3.87 2.18 18.27
C LEU A 246 -4.16 0.95 19.13
N LEU A 247 -3.42 0.75 20.24
CA LEU A 247 -3.69 -0.34 21.17
C LEU A 247 -5.09 -0.23 21.78
N LYS A 248 -5.48 0.98 22.20
CA LYS A 248 -6.82 1.25 22.75
C LYS A 248 -7.94 0.97 21.73
N HIS A 249 -7.68 1.24 20.44
CA HIS A 249 -8.65 1.02 19.36
C HIS A 249 -8.56 -0.37 18.72
N GLY A 250 -7.68 -1.26 19.22
CA GLY A 250 -7.60 -2.66 18.80
C GLY A 250 -6.88 -2.90 17.47
N PHE A 251 -6.02 -1.98 17.02
CA PHE A 251 -5.29 -2.11 15.75
C PHE A 251 -3.87 -2.67 15.90
N ILE A 252 -3.38 -2.84 17.11
CA ILE A 252 -2.11 -3.51 17.41
C ILE A 252 -2.28 -4.45 18.61
N ASP A 253 -1.47 -5.51 18.65
CA ASP A 253 -1.57 -6.54 19.68
C ASP A 253 -0.82 -6.14 20.96
N LYS A 254 0.35 -5.50 20.81
CA LYS A 254 1.19 -5.18 21.96
C LYS A 254 2.14 -4.01 21.69
N ILE A 255 2.34 -3.18 22.72
CA ILE A 255 3.45 -2.21 22.77
C ILE A 255 4.62 -2.88 23.46
N VAL A 256 5.79 -2.88 22.81
CA VAL A 256 7.01 -3.53 23.30
C VAL A 256 8.14 -2.50 23.38
N GLU A 257 8.76 -2.39 24.56
CA GLU A 257 9.95 -1.58 24.77
C GLU A 257 11.10 -2.09 23.89
N ARG A 258 11.87 -1.17 23.33
CA ARG A 258 12.96 -1.56 22.40
C ARG A 258 13.95 -2.55 23.00
N LYS A 259 14.25 -2.40 24.28
CA LYS A 259 15.17 -3.31 25.00
C LYS A 259 14.65 -4.75 25.09
N ASP A 260 13.33 -4.93 25.15
CA ASP A 260 12.67 -6.23 25.34
C ASP A 260 12.28 -6.88 24.00
N MET A 261 12.44 -6.15 22.88
CA MET A 261 11.96 -6.55 21.56
C MET A 261 12.55 -7.89 21.09
N LYS A 262 13.87 -8.12 21.27
CA LYS A 262 14.52 -9.38 20.90
C LYS A 262 13.88 -10.56 21.64
N THR A 263 13.73 -10.45 22.96
CA THR A 263 13.16 -11.49 23.82
C THR A 263 11.72 -11.82 23.44
N VAL A 264 10.89 -10.78 23.20
CA VAL A 264 9.48 -10.97 22.80
C VAL A 264 9.38 -11.66 21.44
N LEU A 265 10.19 -11.24 20.46
CA LEU A 265 10.20 -11.86 19.14
C LEU A 265 10.67 -13.33 19.22
N GLU A 266 11.72 -13.62 19.98
CA GLU A 266 12.21 -14.97 20.18
C GLU A 266 11.15 -15.89 20.81
N GLN A 267 10.43 -15.40 21.82
CA GLN A 267 9.32 -16.14 22.46
C GLN A 267 8.21 -16.46 21.45
N ILE A 268 7.76 -15.46 20.68
CA ILE A 268 6.70 -15.64 19.68
C ILE A 268 7.13 -16.67 18.63
N LEU A 269 8.33 -16.53 18.08
CA LEU A 269 8.88 -17.45 17.06
C LEU A 269 9.00 -18.88 17.58
N THR A 270 9.49 -19.05 18.80
CA THR A 270 9.67 -20.36 19.43
C THR A 270 8.32 -21.06 19.63
N MET A 271 7.30 -20.34 20.11
CA MET A 271 5.95 -20.89 20.30
C MET A 271 5.35 -21.37 18.97
N HIS A 272 5.49 -20.59 17.89
CA HIS A 272 4.99 -20.98 16.56
C HIS A 272 5.76 -22.16 15.97
N ARG A 273 7.08 -22.22 16.14
CA ARG A 273 7.90 -23.37 15.71
C ARG A 273 7.50 -24.67 16.41
N LEU A 274 7.21 -24.62 17.71
CA LEU A 274 6.79 -25.79 18.48
C LEU A 274 5.39 -26.25 18.09
N SER A 275 4.46 -25.32 17.82
CA SER A 275 3.10 -25.62 17.36
C SER A 275 3.11 -26.40 16.03
N THR A 276 3.93 -26.00 15.08
CA THR A 276 4.04 -26.67 13.77
C THR A 276 4.65 -28.08 13.88
N LYS A 277 5.56 -28.32 14.82
CA LYS A 277 6.11 -29.67 15.09
C LYS A 277 5.08 -30.63 15.68
N HIS A 278 4.19 -30.15 16.56
CA HIS A 278 3.14 -30.98 17.17
C HIS A 278 2.04 -31.38 16.16
N SER A 279 1.68 -30.51 15.22
CA SER A 279 0.71 -30.86 14.17
C SER A 279 1.22 -31.92 13.19
N GLY A 280 2.54 -32.08 13.06
CA GLY A 280 3.19 -33.17 12.29
C GLY A 280 3.13 -34.53 12.99
N ILE A 281 3.12 -34.57 14.33
CA ILE A 281 3.10 -35.81 15.12
C ILE A 281 1.70 -36.41 15.20
N VAL A 282 0.65 -35.59 15.21
CA VAL A 282 -0.74 -36.08 15.28
C VAL A 282 -1.19 -36.79 14.00
N LYS A 283 -0.52 -36.59 12.88
CA LYS A 283 -0.82 -37.33 11.62
C LYS A 283 -0.31 -38.77 11.60
N ASN A 284 0.52 -39.20 12.56
CA ASN A 284 1.10 -40.53 12.58
C ASN A 284 0.61 -41.48 13.71
N THR A 285 -0.42 -41.08 14.46
CA THR A 285 -0.99 -41.96 15.52
C THR A 285 -2.49 -42.18 15.35
N GLY A 286 -2.91 -42.47 14.15
CA GLY A 286 -4.28 -42.90 13.84
C GLY A 286 -4.23 -44.32 13.28
N ALA A 287 -4.06 -45.32 14.15
CA ALA A 287 -4.45 -46.68 13.82
C ALA A 287 -5.99 -46.72 13.69
N VAL A 288 -6.47 -46.78 12.50
CA VAL A 288 -7.85 -47.16 12.20
C VAL A 288 -7.82 -48.56 11.61
N SER A 289 -8.49 -49.46 12.33
CA SER A 289 -8.78 -50.83 11.99
C SER A 289 -9.27 -51.02 10.54
N GLU A 290 -8.75 -52.05 9.93
CA GLU A 290 -9.07 -52.57 8.62
C GLU A 290 -10.60 -52.84 8.49
N ILE A 291 -11.21 -52.28 7.48
CA ILE A 291 -12.37 -52.85 6.82
C ILE A 291 -11.97 -53.13 5.38
N ASN A 292 -11.81 -54.43 5.10
CA ASN A 292 -11.62 -54.97 3.77
C ASN A 292 -12.81 -54.65 2.86
N THR A 293 -12.54 -54.04 1.73
CA THR A 293 -13.30 -54.29 0.50
C THR A 293 -12.34 -54.29 -0.68
N ASP A 294 -12.12 -55.48 -1.22
CA ASP A 294 -11.47 -55.75 -2.48
C ASP A 294 -12.14 -54.98 -3.62
N LEU A 295 -11.34 -54.26 -4.41
CA LEU A 295 -11.58 -54.10 -5.86
C LEU A 295 -10.28 -53.75 -6.57
N ASN A 296 -9.90 -54.66 -7.39
CA ASN A 296 -8.85 -54.84 -8.38
C ASN A 296 -8.17 -53.60 -9.02
N THR A 297 -6.83 -53.66 -8.93
CA THR A 297 -5.82 -53.50 -10.01
C THR A 297 -6.05 -52.48 -11.10
N VAL A 298 -5.28 -51.37 -11.05
CA VAL A 298 -4.67 -50.77 -12.22
C VAL A 298 -3.25 -50.34 -11.88
N ASN A 299 -2.30 -50.80 -12.69
CA ASN A 299 -0.87 -50.60 -12.61
C ASN A 299 -0.47 -49.13 -12.78
N PRO A 300 0.40 -48.52 -11.95
CA PRO A 300 0.98 -47.21 -12.23
C PRO A 300 2.35 -47.38 -12.88
N SER A 301 2.39 -47.43 -14.21
CA SER A 301 3.61 -47.13 -14.96
C SER A 301 3.36 -45.90 -15.84
N SER A 302 3.57 -44.73 -15.33
CA SER A 302 3.87 -43.55 -16.14
C SER A 302 4.77 -42.61 -15.35
N LYS A 303 5.98 -42.56 -15.81
CA LYS A 303 7.06 -41.59 -15.65
C LYS A 303 6.70 -40.33 -14.89
N ARG A 304 7.42 -40.11 -13.76
CA ARG A 304 7.66 -38.78 -13.23
C ARG A 304 8.38 -37.97 -14.30
N GLU A 305 7.64 -37.19 -15.05
CA GLU A 305 8.21 -36.06 -15.78
C GLU A 305 8.54 -35.00 -14.74
N ASP A 306 9.83 -34.72 -14.65
CA ASP A 306 10.37 -33.54 -13.98
C ASP A 306 9.60 -32.33 -14.51
N VAL A 307 8.84 -31.67 -13.63
CA VAL A 307 8.38 -30.31 -13.87
C VAL A 307 9.64 -29.44 -13.79
N GLN A 308 10.37 -29.43 -14.90
CA GLN A 308 11.38 -28.41 -15.16
C GLN A 308 10.69 -27.07 -14.98
N ALA A 309 11.22 -26.29 -14.04
CA ALA A 309 10.90 -24.88 -13.92
C ALA A 309 10.86 -24.26 -15.32
N VAL A 310 9.65 -23.94 -15.78
CA VAL A 310 9.47 -23.08 -16.94
C VAL A 310 10.13 -21.77 -16.54
N SER A 311 11.38 -21.61 -16.95
CA SER A 311 12.12 -20.38 -16.81
C SER A 311 11.30 -19.33 -17.57
N ASN A 312 10.58 -18.51 -16.82
CA ASN A 312 9.79 -17.41 -17.34
C ASN A 312 10.73 -16.38 -17.98
N LYS A 313 11.11 -16.64 -19.26
CA LYS A 313 11.80 -15.67 -20.12
C LYS A 313 10.97 -14.41 -20.41
N ASN A 314 9.80 -14.26 -19.77
CA ASN A 314 8.90 -13.13 -19.89
C ASN A 314 8.85 -12.24 -18.61
N ALA A 315 9.56 -12.58 -17.55
CA ALA A 315 9.71 -11.72 -16.38
C ALA A 315 10.65 -10.57 -16.74
N GLY A 316 10.14 -9.52 -17.35
CA GLY A 316 10.92 -8.34 -17.75
C GLY A 316 10.45 -7.67 -19.04
N LYS A 317 9.43 -8.16 -19.72
CA LYS A 317 8.83 -7.41 -20.82
C LYS A 317 8.01 -6.26 -20.22
N SER A 318 8.55 -5.04 -20.39
CA SER A 318 7.86 -3.78 -20.10
C SER A 318 6.39 -3.86 -20.56
N ARG A 319 5.44 -3.67 -19.64
CA ARG A 319 3.99 -3.52 -19.94
C ARG A 319 3.68 -2.29 -20.79
N LYS A 320 4.68 -1.49 -21.17
CA LYS A 320 4.54 -0.25 -21.93
C LYS A 320 3.73 -0.49 -23.21
N GLN A 321 2.61 0.20 -23.32
CA GLN A 321 1.69 0.09 -24.44
C GLN A 321 1.90 1.24 -25.44
N LYS A 322 1.58 1.00 -26.71
CA LYS A 322 1.69 2.01 -27.75
C LYS A 322 0.30 2.58 -28.07
N LEU A 323 0.16 3.91 -28.01
CA LEU A 323 -1.04 4.58 -28.44
C LEU A 323 -1.23 4.46 -29.96
N SER A 324 -2.47 4.24 -30.40
CA SER A 324 -2.89 4.38 -31.79
C SER A 324 -2.75 5.82 -32.28
N LEU A 325 -2.81 6.06 -33.59
CA LEU A 325 -2.77 7.42 -34.16
C LEU A 325 -3.94 8.27 -33.66
N ALA A 326 -5.14 7.72 -33.58
CA ALA A 326 -6.31 8.41 -33.06
C ALA A 326 -6.13 8.79 -31.57
N GLN A 327 -5.65 7.87 -30.74
CA GLN A 327 -5.36 8.14 -29.34
C GLN A 327 -4.26 9.20 -29.16
N LYS A 328 -3.22 9.22 -30.03
CA LYS A 328 -2.18 10.26 -29.97
C LYS A 328 -2.76 11.66 -30.28
N LYS A 329 -3.66 11.75 -31.26
CA LYS A 329 -4.36 13.01 -31.58
C LYS A 329 -5.16 13.48 -30.36
N ARG A 330 -6.05 12.64 -29.84
CA ARG A 330 -6.90 12.97 -28.68
C ARG A 330 -6.09 13.25 -27.40
N ALA A 331 -4.94 12.61 -27.22
CA ALA A 331 -4.05 12.89 -26.10
C ALA A 331 -3.50 14.32 -26.11
N GLY A 332 -3.32 14.90 -27.30
CA GLY A 332 -2.85 16.28 -27.48
C GLY A 332 -3.92 17.37 -27.38
N GLU A 333 -5.21 17.00 -27.39
CA GLU A 333 -6.34 17.96 -27.37
C GLU A 333 -6.52 18.68 -26.03
N LYS A 334 -6.18 18.01 -24.91
CA LYS A 334 -6.26 18.61 -23.55
C LYS A 334 -4.95 18.40 -22.80
N THR A 335 -4.55 19.39 -22.04
CA THR A 335 -3.43 19.29 -21.07
C THR A 335 -3.79 18.36 -19.91
N ALA A 336 -2.79 17.91 -19.14
CA ALA A 336 -3.03 17.10 -17.95
C ALA A 336 -3.90 17.82 -16.92
N TRP A 337 -3.74 19.13 -16.78
CA TRP A 337 -4.55 19.93 -15.86
C TRP A 337 -6.00 20.09 -16.33
N GLU A 338 -6.22 20.33 -17.60
CA GLU A 338 -7.58 20.37 -18.18
C GLU A 338 -8.30 19.04 -17.97
N ARG A 339 -7.62 17.87 -18.09
CA ARG A 339 -8.23 16.58 -17.78
C ARG A 339 -8.58 16.44 -16.30
N VAL A 340 -7.72 16.94 -15.38
CA VAL A 340 -8.06 16.99 -13.95
C VAL A 340 -9.32 17.83 -13.72
N LEU A 341 -9.43 18.99 -14.36
CA LEU A 341 -10.63 19.83 -14.24
C LEU A 341 -11.85 19.14 -14.83
N THR A 342 -11.71 18.53 -16.02
CA THR A 342 -12.81 17.75 -16.64
C THR A 342 -13.27 16.57 -15.78
N SER A 343 -12.35 15.89 -15.10
CA SER A 343 -12.72 14.78 -14.18
C SER A 343 -13.54 15.25 -12.95
N ARG A 344 -13.52 16.53 -12.66
CA ARG A 344 -14.20 17.19 -11.53
C ARG A 344 -15.43 17.99 -11.93
N GLU A 345 -15.77 18.02 -13.21
CA GLU A 345 -16.93 18.77 -13.70
C GLU A 345 -18.22 18.31 -13.00
N LYS A 346 -19.06 19.30 -12.63
CA LYS A 346 -20.26 19.08 -11.81
C LYS A 346 -21.30 18.19 -12.51
N ASP A 347 -21.42 18.37 -13.84
CA ASP A 347 -22.44 17.68 -14.64
C ASP A 347 -21.95 16.33 -15.19
N ARG A 348 -20.74 15.91 -14.79
CA ARG A 348 -20.17 14.61 -15.15
C ARG A 348 -20.96 13.49 -14.48
N PRO A 349 -21.29 12.41 -15.22
CA PRO A 349 -21.96 11.25 -14.63
C PRO A 349 -21.18 10.64 -13.46
N VAL A 350 -21.90 10.26 -12.41
CA VAL A 350 -21.35 9.68 -11.16
C VAL A 350 -21.65 8.18 -11.08
N GLY A 351 -21.08 7.47 -10.12
CA GLY A 351 -21.19 6.02 -9.97
C GLY A 351 -22.61 5.47 -10.06
N GLU A 352 -23.59 6.18 -9.51
CA GLU A 352 -25.01 5.82 -9.58
C GLU A 352 -25.53 5.72 -11.02
N ASP A 353 -25.12 6.65 -11.91
CA ASP A 353 -25.55 6.65 -13.30
C ASP A 353 -25.07 5.41 -14.05
N TYR A 354 -23.85 4.93 -13.74
CA TYR A 354 -23.31 3.70 -14.31
C TYR A 354 -24.01 2.45 -13.79
N ILE A 355 -24.40 2.44 -12.51
CA ILE A 355 -25.13 1.30 -11.94
C ILE A 355 -26.48 1.16 -12.64
N TYR A 356 -27.28 2.23 -12.68
CA TYR A 356 -28.62 2.16 -13.22
C TYR A 356 -28.68 2.21 -14.76
N GLY A 357 -27.61 2.67 -15.42
CA GLY A 357 -27.57 2.73 -16.88
C GLY A 357 -27.03 1.48 -17.57
N LEU A 358 -26.20 0.69 -16.88
CA LEU A 358 -25.54 -0.50 -17.45
C LEU A 358 -26.10 -1.83 -16.94
N PHE A 359 -26.82 -1.81 -15.81
CA PHE A 359 -27.25 -3.02 -15.13
C PHE A 359 -28.76 -3.01 -14.87
N GLU A 360 -29.35 -4.18 -14.90
CA GLU A 360 -30.76 -4.42 -14.68
C GLU A 360 -31.00 -4.92 -13.24
N GLU A 361 -32.15 -4.57 -12.65
CA GLU A 361 -32.63 -5.09 -11.34
C GLU A 361 -31.59 -4.96 -10.22
N PHE A 362 -30.92 -3.81 -10.11
CA PHE A 362 -29.95 -3.59 -9.04
C PHE A 362 -30.58 -3.63 -7.64
N ILE A 363 -30.05 -4.46 -6.77
CA ILE A 363 -30.43 -4.57 -5.35
C ILE A 363 -29.24 -4.14 -4.50
N GLU A 364 -29.36 -2.98 -3.86
CA GLU A 364 -28.32 -2.43 -2.99
C GLU A 364 -28.24 -3.19 -1.65
N PHE A 365 -27.01 -3.36 -1.14
CA PHE A 365 -26.74 -3.92 0.18
C PHE A 365 -25.92 -2.96 1.02
N HIS A 366 -26.42 -2.67 2.21
CA HIS A 366 -25.87 -1.69 3.13
C HIS A 366 -24.99 -2.30 4.21
N GLY A 367 -24.09 -1.47 4.76
CA GLY A 367 -23.34 -1.72 5.99
C GLY A 367 -22.17 -2.69 5.88
N ASP A 368 -21.19 -2.47 6.72
CA ASP A 368 -20.00 -3.33 6.86
C ASP A 368 -20.21 -4.52 7.82
N ARG A 369 -21.33 -4.57 8.55
CA ARG A 369 -21.67 -5.53 9.63
C ARG A 369 -20.77 -5.45 10.87
N ASN A 370 -20.00 -4.38 11.01
CA ASN A 370 -19.15 -4.13 12.16
C ASN A 370 -19.49 -2.81 12.85
N PHE A 371 -19.49 -1.71 12.11
CA PHE A 371 -19.71 -0.38 12.66
C PHE A 371 -20.92 0.34 12.05
N GLY A 372 -21.01 0.40 10.71
CA GLY A 372 -22.06 1.19 10.08
C GLY A 372 -22.12 1.04 8.57
N ASP A 373 -22.81 1.97 7.94
CA ASP A 373 -22.84 2.13 6.50
C ASP A 373 -22.09 3.39 6.07
N ASP A 374 -21.60 3.41 4.83
CA ASP A 374 -20.94 4.57 4.24
C ASP A 374 -21.61 4.91 2.90
N ALA A 375 -22.16 6.12 2.82
CA ALA A 375 -22.84 6.62 1.63
C ALA A 375 -21.87 6.94 0.46
N ALA A 376 -20.55 7.00 0.73
CA ALA A 376 -19.54 7.16 -0.31
C ALA A 376 -19.24 5.87 -1.09
N ILE A 377 -19.80 4.73 -0.67
CA ILE A 377 -19.78 3.48 -1.44
C ILE A 377 -21.20 2.92 -1.54
N CYS A 378 -21.65 2.69 -2.79
CA CYS A 378 -22.85 1.94 -3.11
C CYS A 378 -22.42 0.57 -3.67
N GLY A 379 -23.13 -0.50 -3.33
CA GLY A 379 -22.82 -1.80 -3.88
C GLY A 379 -23.93 -2.83 -3.63
N GLY A 380 -24.01 -3.80 -4.54
CA GLY A 380 -25.06 -4.80 -4.51
C GLY A 380 -24.93 -5.82 -5.62
N ILE A 381 -26.03 -6.47 -5.93
CA ILE A 381 -26.15 -7.44 -7.01
C ILE A 381 -27.09 -6.88 -8.10
N ALA A 382 -26.79 -7.23 -9.34
CA ALA A 382 -27.57 -6.80 -10.50
C ALA A 382 -27.48 -7.85 -11.61
N TYR A 383 -28.22 -7.67 -12.68
CA TYR A 383 -28.00 -8.41 -13.91
C TYR A 383 -27.22 -7.56 -14.92
N PHE A 384 -26.31 -8.20 -15.64
CA PHE A 384 -25.67 -7.68 -16.83
C PHE A 384 -25.92 -8.66 -17.97
N GLN A 385 -26.74 -8.25 -18.96
CA GLN A 385 -27.20 -9.09 -20.07
C GLN A 385 -27.73 -10.46 -19.56
N GLY A 386 -28.65 -10.39 -18.57
CA GLY A 386 -29.30 -11.57 -17.98
C GLY A 386 -28.38 -12.45 -17.10
N LYS A 387 -27.16 -12.03 -16.75
CA LYS A 387 -26.23 -12.76 -15.88
C LYS A 387 -26.01 -12.00 -14.57
N PRO A 388 -26.06 -12.68 -13.41
CA PRO A 388 -25.86 -12.02 -12.12
C PRO A 388 -24.40 -11.56 -11.96
N VAL A 389 -24.22 -10.31 -11.55
CA VAL A 389 -22.93 -9.68 -11.24
C VAL A 389 -23.01 -8.98 -9.89
N THR A 390 -21.86 -8.71 -9.29
CA THR A 390 -21.75 -7.79 -8.14
C THR A 390 -21.19 -6.48 -8.65
N VAL A 391 -21.90 -5.38 -8.37
CA VAL A 391 -21.51 -4.03 -8.78
C VAL A 391 -21.23 -3.21 -7.54
N ILE A 392 -20.11 -2.48 -7.55
CA ILE A 392 -19.69 -1.62 -6.44
C ILE A 392 -19.19 -0.31 -7.02
N ALA A 393 -19.66 0.83 -6.52
CA ALA A 393 -19.25 2.14 -7.00
C ALA A 393 -18.85 3.07 -5.84
N GLN A 394 -17.81 3.85 -6.05
CA GLN A 394 -17.55 5.04 -5.25
C GLN A 394 -18.48 6.17 -5.71
N MET A 395 -19.04 6.89 -4.75
CA MET A 395 -20.19 7.75 -4.97
C MET A 395 -19.86 9.20 -4.67
N LYS A 396 -19.82 10.05 -5.69
CA LYS A 396 -19.96 11.50 -5.55
C LYS A 396 -21.43 11.89 -5.62
N GLY A 397 -21.78 13.04 -5.08
CA GLY A 397 -23.13 13.59 -5.18
C GLY A 397 -23.28 14.52 -6.39
N LYS A 398 -24.53 14.69 -6.88
CA LYS A 398 -24.91 15.63 -7.94
C LYS A 398 -25.25 17.02 -7.38
N SER A 399 -25.46 17.11 -6.07
CA SER A 399 -25.74 18.36 -5.36
C SER A 399 -24.75 18.57 -4.21
N THR A 400 -24.66 19.79 -3.67
CA THR A 400 -23.83 20.09 -2.50
C THR A 400 -24.26 19.27 -1.28
N ALA A 401 -25.57 19.09 -1.07
CA ALA A 401 -26.09 18.31 0.05
C ALA A 401 -25.70 16.82 -0.06
N GLU A 402 -25.82 16.24 -1.24
CA GLU A 402 -25.41 14.86 -1.50
C GLU A 402 -23.88 14.68 -1.36
N ASN A 403 -23.09 15.64 -1.85
CA ASN A 403 -21.64 15.60 -1.69
C ASN A 403 -21.24 15.63 -0.21
N ILE A 404 -21.90 16.44 0.62
CA ILE A 404 -21.67 16.44 2.07
C ILE A 404 -22.04 15.07 2.68
N ALA A 405 -23.20 14.52 2.33
CA ALA A 405 -23.65 13.22 2.84
C ALA A 405 -22.74 12.05 2.42
N ARG A 406 -22.02 12.19 1.30
CA ARG A 406 -21.09 11.19 0.74
C ARG A 406 -19.62 11.55 0.98
N ASN A 407 -19.31 12.41 1.96
CA ASN A 407 -17.95 12.89 2.24
C ASN A 407 -17.19 13.34 0.98
N PHE A 408 -17.87 13.97 0.03
CA PHE A 408 -17.31 14.38 -1.28
C PHE A 408 -16.72 13.21 -2.08
N GLY A 409 -17.30 12.02 -1.95
CA GLY A 409 -16.81 10.80 -2.57
C GLY A 409 -15.58 10.20 -1.90
N MET A 410 -15.30 10.58 -0.66
CA MET A 410 -14.19 10.05 0.13
C MET A 410 -14.69 8.95 1.09
N PRO A 411 -14.48 7.66 0.79
CA PRO A 411 -14.97 6.59 1.65
C PRO A 411 -14.29 6.56 3.03
N GLU A 412 -15.08 6.22 4.02
CA GLU A 412 -14.66 5.87 5.37
C GLU A 412 -14.28 4.37 5.49
N PRO A 413 -13.71 3.90 6.62
CA PRO A 413 -13.31 2.50 6.78
C PRO A 413 -14.43 1.49 6.52
N GLU A 414 -15.64 1.80 6.98
CA GLU A 414 -16.84 0.97 6.79
C GLU A 414 -17.26 0.84 5.32
N GLY A 415 -16.99 1.85 4.49
CA GLY A 415 -17.20 1.77 3.05
C GLY A 415 -16.29 0.72 2.41
N TYR A 416 -15.01 0.72 2.72
CA TYR A 416 -14.07 -0.29 2.22
C TYR A 416 -14.40 -1.70 2.75
N ARG A 417 -14.80 -1.83 4.02
CA ARG A 417 -15.22 -3.11 4.60
C ARG A 417 -16.51 -3.62 3.96
N LYS A 418 -17.49 -2.73 3.68
CA LYS A 418 -18.71 -3.05 2.91
C LYS A 418 -18.34 -3.58 1.53
N ALA A 419 -17.49 -2.89 0.81
CA ALA A 419 -17.01 -3.31 -0.50
C ALA A 419 -16.38 -4.72 -0.46
N LEU A 420 -15.46 -4.96 0.46
CA LEU A 420 -14.81 -6.26 0.62
C LEU A 420 -15.81 -7.37 0.98
N ARG A 421 -16.76 -7.08 1.85
CA ARG A 421 -17.83 -8.03 2.20
C ARG A 421 -18.62 -8.46 0.98
N LEU A 422 -18.97 -7.51 0.10
CA LEU A 422 -19.68 -7.79 -1.15
C LEU A 422 -18.81 -8.57 -2.14
N MET A 423 -17.51 -8.26 -2.22
CA MET A 423 -16.56 -8.99 -3.06
C MET A 423 -16.39 -10.44 -2.62
N LYS A 424 -16.30 -10.71 -1.30
CA LYS A 424 -16.25 -12.08 -0.76
C LYS A 424 -17.57 -12.84 -0.97
N GLN A 425 -18.70 -12.15 -0.91
CA GLN A 425 -19.98 -12.74 -1.27
C GLN A 425 -20.03 -13.07 -2.78
N ALA A 426 -19.49 -12.20 -3.63
CA ALA A 426 -19.39 -12.45 -5.07
C ALA A 426 -18.55 -13.70 -5.37
N GLU A 427 -17.38 -13.82 -4.73
CA GLU A 427 -16.53 -15.01 -4.85
C GLU A 427 -17.27 -16.29 -4.45
N LYS A 428 -17.91 -16.30 -3.27
CA LYS A 428 -18.66 -17.46 -2.77
C LYS A 428 -19.72 -17.96 -3.75
N PHE A 429 -20.32 -17.06 -4.51
CA PHE A 429 -21.39 -17.37 -5.46
C PHE A 429 -20.97 -17.26 -6.92
N HIS A 430 -19.65 -17.20 -7.18
CA HIS A 430 -19.04 -17.15 -8.50
C HIS A 430 -19.55 -16.02 -9.40
N ARG A 431 -19.94 -14.87 -8.81
CA ARG A 431 -20.36 -13.69 -9.56
C ARG A 431 -19.15 -12.81 -9.92
N PRO A 432 -19.02 -12.37 -11.16
CA PRO A 432 -18.03 -11.34 -11.51
C PRO A 432 -18.27 -10.05 -10.71
N ILE A 433 -17.18 -9.34 -10.42
CA ILE A 433 -17.19 -8.08 -9.70
C ILE A 433 -16.86 -6.96 -10.68
N ILE A 434 -17.69 -5.91 -10.70
CA ILE A 434 -17.45 -4.71 -11.49
C ILE A 434 -17.43 -3.50 -10.54
N CYS A 435 -16.29 -2.81 -10.49
CA CYS A 435 -16.08 -1.65 -9.64
C CYS A 435 -16.00 -0.36 -10.46
N PHE A 436 -16.77 0.66 -10.10
CA PHE A 436 -16.62 2.02 -10.61
C PHE A 436 -15.90 2.87 -9.58
N VAL A 437 -14.78 3.48 -9.99
CA VAL A 437 -13.88 4.21 -9.11
C VAL A 437 -13.95 5.69 -9.41
N ASP A 438 -14.38 6.48 -8.41
CA ASP A 438 -14.42 7.94 -8.47
C ASP A 438 -14.29 8.53 -7.06
N THR A 439 -13.07 8.80 -6.64
CA THR A 439 -12.77 9.38 -5.33
C THR A 439 -11.54 10.28 -5.39
N PRO A 440 -11.55 11.45 -4.72
CA PRO A 440 -10.33 12.23 -4.53
C PRO A 440 -9.33 11.55 -3.56
N GLY A 441 -9.77 10.53 -2.83
CA GLY A 441 -9.00 9.74 -1.86
C GLY A 441 -9.88 9.17 -0.75
N ALA A 442 -9.30 8.39 0.14
CA ALA A 442 -9.98 7.93 1.34
C ALA A 442 -10.17 9.09 2.33
N PHE A 443 -11.27 9.08 3.10
CA PHE A 443 -11.55 10.14 4.07
C PHE A 443 -10.45 10.28 5.12
N CYS A 444 -9.99 11.51 5.35
CA CYS A 444 -8.87 11.86 6.24
C CYS A 444 -9.39 12.56 7.50
N GLY A 445 -10.35 11.95 8.22
CA GLY A 445 -10.91 12.46 9.47
C GLY A 445 -10.38 11.74 10.70
N MET A 446 -10.66 12.31 11.89
CA MET A 446 -10.32 11.65 13.16
C MET A 446 -11.05 10.33 13.32
N GLU A 447 -12.33 10.33 13.02
CA GLU A 447 -13.23 9.19 13.12
C GLU A 447 -12.78 8.04 12.21
N ALA A 448 -12.27 8.35 11.00
CA ALA A 448 -11.73 7.36 10.09
C ALA A 448 -10.46 6.70 10.63
N GLU A 449 -9.56 7.47 11.26
CA GLU A 449 -8.38 6.91 11.92
C GLU A 449 -8.75 6.06 13.15
N GLU A 450 -9.75 6.49 13.94
CA GLU A 450 -10.28 5.75 15.10
C GLU A 450 -10.89 4.41 14.70
N ARG A 451 -11.46 4.32 13.49
CA ARG A 451 -12.07 3.12 12.94
C ARG A 451 -11.18 2.35 11.97
N GLY A 452 -9.90 2.76 11.81
CA GLY A 452 -8.87 2.00 11.10
C GLY A 452 -8.86 2.17 9.60
N GLN A 453 -8.83 3.41 9.09
CA GLN A 453 -8.79 3.69 7.65
C GLN A 453 -7.65 2.97 6.93
N GLY A 454 -6.44 2.99 7.51
CA GLY A 454 -5.28 2.30 6.93
C GLY A 454 -5.44 0.78 6.88
N GLU A 455 -6.01 0.18 7.92
CA GLU A 455 -6.30 -1.27 7.96
C GLU A 455 -7.34 -1.66 6.93
N ALA A 456 -8.45 -0.92 6.82
CA ALA A 456 -9.51 -1.24 5.87
C ALA A 456 -9.02 -1.21 4.42
N ILE A 457 -8.19 -0.23 4.05
CA ILE A 457 -7.54 -0.17 2.73
C ILE A 457 -6.58 -1.35 2.55
N ALA A 458 -5.67 -1.58 3.51
CA ALA A 458 -4.69 -2.67 3.44
C ALA A 458 -5.37 -4.03 3.26
N ARG A 459 -6.45 -4.28 4.00
CA ARG A 459 -7.24 -5.51 3.92
C ARG A 459 -7.87 -5.69 2.54
N ASN A 460 -8.40 -4.64 1.93
CA ASN A 460 -8.93 -4.70 0.56
C ASN A 460 -7.83 -5.09 -0.44
N LEU A 461 -6.64 -4.46 -0.38
CA LEU A 461 -5.54 -4.80 -1.28
C LEU A 461 -5.13 -6.28 -1.16
N TYR A 462 -5.03 -6.74 0.08
CA TYR A 462 -4.64 -8.10 0.42
C TYR A 462 -5.66 -9.14 -0.08
N GLU A 463 -6.92 -8.97 0.27
CA GLU A 463 -7.97 -9.94 -0.07
C GLU A 463 -8.32 -9.91 -1.56
N MET A 464 -8.44 -8.73 -2.19
CA MET A 464 -8.70 -8.62 -3.63
C MET A 464 -7.62 -9.30 -4.48
N SER A 465 -6.38 -9.30 -4.01
CA SER A 465 -5.28 -9.94 -4.76
C SER A 465 -5.48 -11.44 -4.97
N ALA A 466 -6.25 -12.10 -4.11
CA ALA A 466 -6.47 -13.55 -4.11
C ALA A 466 -7.90 -13.98 -4.44
N LEU A 467 -8.85 -13.05 -4.65
CA LEU A 467 -10.22 -13.41 -5.02
C LEU A 467 -10.25 -14.21 -6.33
N LYS A 468 -10.95 -15.32 -6.31
CA LYS A 468 -11.00 -16.28 -7.43
C LYS A 468 -11.99 -15.91 -8.52
N THR A 469 -12.90 -14.98 -8.27
CA THR A 469 -13.86 -14.48 -9.26
C THR A 469 -13.27 -13.35 -10.11
N PRO A 470 -13.74 -13.13 -11.34
CA PRO A 470 -13.30 -12.01 -12.18
C PRO A 470 -13.56 -10.65 -11.54
N ILE A 471 -12.58 -9.76 -11.59
CA ILE A 471 -12.69 -8.39 -11.09
C ILE A 471 -12.30 -7.42 -12.21
N LEU A 472 -13.22 -6.52 -12.55
CA LEU A 472 -12.99 -5.38 -13.43
C LEU A 472 -13.15 -4.09 -12.63
N SER A 473 -12.20 -3.17 -12.75
CA SER A 473 -12.34 -1.82 -12.17
C SER A 473 -12.28 -0.76 -13.27
N VAL A 474 -13.19 0.19 -13.24
CA VAL A 474 -13.29 1.28 -14.21
C VAL A 474 -13.18 2.62 -13.48
N LEU A 475 -12.11 3.37 -13.76
CA LEU A 475 -11.96 4.73 -13.26
C LEU A 475 -12.83 5.68 -14.10
N ILE A 476 -13.85 6.26 -13.48
CA ILE A 476 -14.84 7.11 -14.17
C ILE A 476 -14.65 8.61 -13.93
N GLY A 477 -13.86 8.99 -12.94
CA GLY A 477 -13.55 10.38 -12.58
C GLY A 477 -12.16 10.51 -11.95
N GLU A 478 -12.09 10.81 -10.67
CA GLU A 478 -10.82 10.86 -9.95
C GLU A 478 -10.46 9.49 -9.34
N GLY A 479 -9.25 9.03 -9.58
CA GLY A 479 -8.64 7.89 -8.89
C GLY A 479 -7.62 8.36 -7.86
N GLY A 480 -8.07 8.69 -6.64
CA GLY A 480 -7.22 9.26 -5.60
C GLY A 480 -6.53 8.21 -4.73
N SER A 481 -5.22 8.04 -4.88
CA SER A 481 -4.31 7.36 -3.95
C SER A 481 -4.77 5.93 -3.55
N GLY A 482 -4.46 5.54 -2.31
CA GLY A 482 -4.88 4.26 -1.73
C GLY A 482 -6.39 4.07 -1.66
N GLY A 483 -7.16 5.16 -1.59
CA GLY A 483 -8.63 5.12 -1.61
C GLY A 483 -9.21 4.58 -2.92
N ALA A 484 -8.63 4.92 -4.04
CA ALA A 484 -8.97 4.35 -5.33
C ALA A 484 -8.38 2.94 -5.50
N LEU A 485 -7.12 2.74 -5.09
CA LEU A 485 -6.43 1.45 -5.22
C LEU A 485 -7.15 0.34 -4.44
N ALA A 486 -7.75 0.65 -3.30
CA ALA A 486 -8.55 -0.29 -2.49
C ALA A 486 -9.77 -0.87 -3.22
N MET A 487 -10.10 -0.33 -4.39
CA MET A 487 -11.15 -0.80 -5.30
C MET A 487 -10.60 -1.19 -6.70
N ALA A 488 -9.26 -1.13 -6.89
CA ALA A 488 -8.63 -1.29 -8.21
C ALA A 488 -7.55 -2.39 -8.25
N VAL A 489 -7.52 -3.29 -7.26
CA VAL A 489 -6.71 -4.53 -7.34
C VAL A 489 -7.50 -5.57 -8.13
N ALA A 490 -7.55 -5.39 -9.45
CA ALA A 490 -8.41 -6.09 -10.38
C ALA A 490 -7.63 -6.85 -11.47
N ASP A 491 -8.30 -7.74 -12.19
CA ASP A 491 -7.72 -8.45 -13.35
C ASP A 491 -7.44 -7.47 -14.48
N GLU A 492 -8.39 -6.54 -14.72
CA GLU A 492 -8.20 -5.39 -15.61
C GLU A 492 -8.65 -4.10 -14.91
N VAL A 493 -7.94 -3.01 -15.19
CA VAL A 493 -8.31 -1.66 -14.78
C VAL A 493 -8.47 -0.81 -16.03
N TRP A 494 -9.67 -0.33 -16.27
CA TRP A 494 -9.97 0.58 -17.36
C TRP A 494 -10.11 2.01 -16.84
N ILE A 495 -9.99 2.96 -17.74
CA ILE A 495 -10.09 4.38 -17.38
C ILE A 495 -10.84 5.14 -18.46
N LEU A 496 -11.76 6.01 -18.07
CA LEU A 496 -12.36 6.94 -19.00
C LEU A 496 -11.32 7.96 -19.48
N GLU A 497 -11.52 8.48 -20.67
CA GLU A 497 -10.52 9.32 -21.35
C GLU A 497 -10.03 10.53 -20.54
N ASN A 498 -10.96 11.23 -19.87
CA ASN A 498 -10.65 12.39 -19.05
C ASN A 498 -10.60 12.07 -17.53
N ALA A 499 -10.76 10.81 -17.15
CA ALA A 499 -10.50 10.39 -15.78
C ALA A 499 -8.99 10.42 -15.49
N VAL A 500 -8.64 10.56 -14.22
CA VAL A 500 -7.26 10.64 -13.76
C VAL A 500 -7.00 9.63 -12.64
N TYR A 501 -5.75 9.14 -12.55
CA TYR A 501 -5.35 8.26 -11.45
C TYR A 501 -3.99 8.69 -10.91
N SER A 502 -3.90 8.93 -9.62
CA SER A 502 -2.70 9.52 -9.03
C SER A 502 -2.50 9.14 -7.57
N ILE A 503 -1.25 9.21 -7.12
CA ILE A 503 -0.85 8.98 -5.73
C ILE A 503 -1.37 10.06 -4.76
N LEU A 504 -1.67 11.26 -5.27
CA LEU A 504 -2.05 12.45 -4.52
C LEU A 504 -2.69 13.46 -5.48
N SER A 505 -3.48 14.40 -4.99
CA SER A 505 -3.96 15.50 -5.84
C SER A 505 -2.80 16.37 -6.35
N PRO A 506 -2.91 16.97 -7.55
CA PRO A 506 -1.86 17.86 -8.07
C PRO A 506 -1.56 19.05 -7.15
N GLU A 507 -2.58 19.60 -6.49
CA GLU A 507 -2.44 20.69 -5.51
C GLU A 507 -1.61 20.22 -4.30
N GLY A 508 -1.93 19.06 -3.76
CA GLY A 508 -1.19 18.46 -2.64
C GLY A 508 0.25 18.12 -3.03
N TYR A 509 0.45 17.59 -4.23
CA TYR A 509 1.78 17.31 -4.77
C TYR A 509 2.63 18.57 -4.86
N ALA A 510 2.09 19.65 -5.43
CA ALA A 510 2.76 20.95 -5.56
C ALA A 510 3.07 21.57 -4.19
N ALA A 511 2.10 21.55 -3.26
CA ALA A 511 2.27 22.06 -1.91
C ALA A 511 3.37 21.33 -1.13
N ILE A 512 3.50 20.02 -1.29
CA ILE A 512 4.52 19.24 -0.57
C ILE A 512 5.92 19.41 -1.21
N LEU A 513 6.04 19.26 -2.53
CA LEU A 513 7.35 19.28 -3.21
C LEU A 513 7.88 20.68 -3.45
N TRP A 514 7.02 21.62 -3.81
CA TRP A 514 7.44 22.97 -4.20
C TRP A 514 7.00 24.06 -3.19
N LYS A 515 6.29 23.67 -2.13
CA LYS A 515 5.74 24.58 -1.09
C LYS A 515 4.77 25.62 -1.67
N ASP A 516 4.15 25.30 -2.79
CA ASP A 516 3.24 26.18 -3.51
C ASP A 516 2.13 25.37 -4.23
N GLY A 517 0.95 25.29 -3.63
CA GLY A 517 -0.20 24.58 -4.18
C GLY A 517 -0.76 25.20 -5.48
N SER A 518 -0.47 26.48 -5.77
CA SER A 518 -0.90 27.15 -7.00
C SER A 518 -0.26 26.56 -8.27
N GLN A 519 0.86 25.78 -8.13
CA GLN A 519 1.52 25.11 -9.24
C GLN A 519 0.86 23.76 -9.61
N ALA A 520 -0.42 23.56 -9.31
CA ALA A 520 -1.14 22.33 -9.59
C ALA A 520 -1.09 21.89 -11.06
N ALA A 521 -1.19 22.82 -12.01
CA ALA A 521 -1.08 22.52 -13.44
C ALA A 521 0.28 21.94 -13.82
N ARG A 522 1.36 22.47 -13.24
CA ARG A 522 2.73 21.93 -13.41
C ARG A 522 2.85 20.57 -12.76
N ALA A 523 2.24 20.38 -11.60
CA ALA A 523 2.23 19.10 -10.90
C ALA A 523 1.49 18.02 -11.70
N ALA A 524 0.29 18.30 -12.22
CA ALA A 524 -0.47 17.38 -13.04
C ALA A 524 0.35 16.84 -14.23
N LYS A 525 1.08 17.74 -14.93
CA LYS A 525 1.98 17.34 -16.02
C LYS A 525 3.13 16.45 -15.55
N ALA A 526 3.75 16.77 -14.41
CA ALA A 526 4.88 16.03 -13.86
C ALA A 526 4.48 14.64 -13.34
N MET A 527 3.28 14.50 -12.77
CA MET A 527 2.77 13.27 -12.17
C MET A 527 2.39 12.18 -13.16
N LYS A 528 2.23 12.49 -14.44
CA LYS A 528 1.84 11.51 -15.47
C LYS A 528 0.54 10.74 -15.10
N LEU A 529 -0.49 11.48 -14.72
CA LEU A 529 -1.73 10.97 -14.13
C LEU A 529 -2.89 10.78 -15.12
N THR A 530 -2.70 11.16 -16.40
CA THR A 530 -3.76 11.09 -17.41
C THR A 530 -3.96 9.66 -17.90
N SER A 531 -5.16 9.35 -18.40
CA SER A 531 -5.47 8.05 -18.99
C SER A 531 -4.43 7.57 -20.01
N TYR A 532 -3.92 8.48 -20.83
CA TYR A 532 -2.90 8.18 -21.85
C TYR A 532 -1.51 7.92 -21.27
N ASP A 533 -1.12 8.64 -20.22
CA ASP A 533 0.14 8.39 -19.51
C ASP A 533 0.09 7.01 -18.82
N LEU A 534 -1.01 6.73 -18.14
CA LEU A 534 -1.23 5.48 -17.40
C LEU A 534 -1.30 4.26 -18.34
N TYR A 535 -1.97 4.40 -19.47
CA TYR A 535 -2.02 3.36 -20.51
C TYR A 535 -0.63 3.08 -21.08
N LYS A 536 0.13 4.11 -21.46
CA LYS A 536 1.51 3.94 -21.93
C LYS A 536 2.40 3.24 -20.90
N ALA A 537 2.23 3.58 -19.64
CA ALA A 537 3.00 2.99 -18.54
C ALA A 537 2.53 1.56 -18.16
N GLY A 538 1.36 1.12 -18.66
CA GLY A 538 0.80 -0.20 -18.39
C GLY A 538 0.11 -0.33 -17.03
N PHE A 539 -0.30 0.78 -16.44
CA PHE A 539 -1.11 0.77 -15.20
C PHE A 539 -2.59 0.50 -15.46
N VAL A 540 -3.07 0.78 -16.66
CA VAL A 540 -4.44 0.50 -17.11
C VAL A 540 -4.43 -0.25 -18.44
N GLU A 541 -5.39 -1.14 -18.63
CA GLU A 541 -5.48 -2.01 -19.81
C GLU A 541 -6.26 -1.36 -20.96
N LYS A 542 -7.16 -0.42 -20.65
CA LYS A 542 -8.02 0.19 -21.68
C LYS A 542 -8.38 1.63 -21.34
N ILE A 543 -8.46 2.47 -22.39
CA ILE A 543 -9.02 3.81 -22.32
C ILE A 543 -10.39 3.77 -23.00
N ILE A 544 -11.43 4.18 -22.28
CA ILE A 544 -12.80 4.30 -22.79
C ILE A 544 -12.97 5.74 -23.30
N PRO A 545 -13.24 5.93 -24.59
CA PRO A 545 -13.40 7.26 -25.17
C PRO A 545 -14.60 8.01 -24.58
N GLU A 546 -14.45 9.31 -24.39
CA GLU A 546 -15.53 10.20 -23.98
C GLU A 546 -15.96 11.12 -25.12
N PRO A 547 -17.23 11.58 -25.17
CA PRO A 547 -17.64 12.67 -26.03
C PRO A 547 -16.96 13.98 -25.61
N GLU A 548 -16.99 15.00 -26.47
CA GLU A 548 -16.36 16.32 -26.19
C GLU A 548 -16.96 16.98 -24.94
N VAL A 549 -18.29 16.92 -24.80
CA VAL A 549 -19.02 17.30 -23.59
C VAL A 549 -19.62 16.03 -23.01
N TYR A 550 -19.19 15.68 -21.81
CA TYR A 550 -19.60 14.44 -21.15
C TYR A 550 -20.56 14.70 -19.99
N THR A 551 -21.83 14.51 -20.25
CA THR A 551 -22.96 14.70 -19.33
C THR A 551 -23.92 13.52 -19.46
N LEU A 552 -25.01 13.52 -18.68
CA LEU A 552 -26.05 12.49 -18.78
C LEU A 552 -26.69 12.43 -20.19
N ASP A 553 -26.77 13.53 -20.91
CA ASP A 553 -27.34 13.57 -22.27
C ASP A 553 -26.45 12.84 -23.29
N SER A 554 -25.15 12.76 -23.03
CA SER A 554 -24.16 12.15 -23.94
C SER A 554 -23.61 10.82 -23.45
N ILE A 555 -24.08 10.31 -22.30
CA ILE A 555 -23.55 9.13 -21.63
C ILE A 555 -23.69 7.84 -22.45
N ILE A 556 -24.71 7.76 -23.31
CA ILE A 556 -25.06 6.56 -24.05
C ILE A 556 -23.88 6.01 -24.87
N ASN A 557 -23.09 6.87 -25.50
CA ASN A 557 -21.91 6.46 -26.28
C ASN A 557 -20.84 5.76 -25.41
N VAL A 558 -20.74 6.18 -24.15
CA VAL A 558 -19.83 5.58 -23.17
C VAL A 558 -20.39 4.25 -22.68
N PHE A 559 -21.71 4.18 -22.47
CA PHE A 559 -22.39 2.95 -22.10
C PHE A 559 -22.27 1.87 -23.16
N ASP A 560 -22.56 2.17 -24.43
CA ASP A 560 -22.42 1.24 -25.53
C ASP A 560 -21.01 0.66 -25.59
N ASN A 561 -20.00 1.52 -25.44
CA ASN A 561 -18.59 1.08 -25.42
C ASN A 561 -18.27 0.23 -24.18
N LEU A 562 -18.75 0.59 -23.00
CA LEU A 562 -18.55 -0.19 -21.78
C LEU A 562 -19.27 -1.53 -21.88
N GLU A 563 -20.51 -1.57 -22.34
CA GLU A 563 -21.30 -2.79 -22.46
C GLU A 563 -20.63 -3.81 -23.39
N GLU A 564 -20.19 -3.38 -24.57
CA GLU A 564 -19.44 -4.24 -25.49
C GLU A 564 -18.18 -4.81 -24.84
N ASN A 565 -17.38 -3.94 -24.22
CA ASN A 565 -16.11 -4.33 -23.62
C ASN A 565 -16.27 -5.19 -22.37
N ILE A 566 -17.25 -4.92 -21.50
CA ILE A 566 -17.58 -5.75 -20.34
C ILE A 566 -17.99 -7.15 -20.79
N SER A 567 -18.81 -7.24 -21.86
CA SER A 567 -19.22 -8.52 -22.45
C SER A 567 -18.01 -9.34 -22.91
N VAL A 568 -17.04 -8.69 -23.57
CA VAL A 568 -15.77 -9.33 -24.00
C VAL A 568 -14.94 -9.76 -22.78
N PHE A 569 -14.78 -8.90 -21.77
CA PHE A 569 -14.06 -9.22 -20.53
C PHE A 569 -14.67 -10.45 -19.84
N LEU A 570 -15.98 -10.46 -19.64
CA LEU A 570 -16.68 -11.56 -18.99
C LEU A 570 -16.60 -12.87 -19.79
N LYS A 571 -16.61 -12.79 -21.13
CA LYS A 571 -16.41 -13.94 -22.00
C LYS A 571 -15.00 -14.52 -21.86
N ASN A 572 -13.97 -13.66 -21.91
CA ASN A 572 -12.56 -14.08 -21.80
C ASN A 572 -12.27 -14.65 -20.41
N SER A 573 -12.85 -14.07 -19.35
CA SER A 573 -12.67 -14.56 -17.99
C SER A 573 -13.20 -15.97 -17.75
N LYS A 574 -14.16 -16.44 -18.54
CA LYS A 574 -14.69 -17.82 -18.42
C LYS A 574 -13.73 -18.89 -18.95
N SER A 575 -12.78 -18.54 -19.78
CA SER A 575 -11.79 -19.49 -20.33
C SER A 575 -10.60 -19.75 -19.38
N MET A 576 -10.51 -19.02 -18.26
CA MET A 576 -9.45 -19.16 -17.26
C MET A 576 -9.93 -19.95 -16.06
N THR A 577 -9.06 -20.79 -15.50
CA THR A 577 -9.28 -21.39 -14.17
C THR A 577 -9.18 -20.32 -13.07
N GLU A 578 -9.62 -20.66 -11.87
CA GLU A 578 -9.49 -19.77 -10.70
C GLU A 578 -8.02 -19.47 -10.37
N GLU A 579 -7.17 -20.50 -10.43
CA GLU A 579 -5.73 -20.42 -10.17
C GLU A 579 -5.01 -19.55 -11.21
N GLU A 580 -5.30 -19.75 -12.51
CA GLU A 580 -4.73 -18.94 -13.59
C GLU A 580 -5.11 -17.47 -13.44
N ARG A 581 -6.35 -17.17 -13.05
CA ARG A 581 -6.82 -15.79 -12.81
C ARG A 581 -6.08 -15.13 -11.65
N VAL A 582 -5.99 -15.81 -10.52
CA VAL A 582 -5.28 -15.31 -9.34
C VAL A 582 -3.79 -15.11 -9.67
N GLU A 583 -3.17 -16.06 -10.40
CA GLU A 583 -1.78 -15.93 -10.82
C GLU A 583 -1.59 -14.76 -11.78
N GLN A 584 -2.46 -14.58 -12.77
CA GLN A 584 -2.39 -13.47 -13.73
C GLN A 584 -2.52 -12.12 -13.01
N ARG A 585 -3.48 -11.99 -12.06
CA ARG A 585 -3.64 -10.78 -11.24
C ARG A 585 -2.40 -10.53 -10.40
N TYR A 586 -1.84 -11.55 -9.77
CA TYR A 586 -0.58 -11.43 -9.03
C TYR A 586 0.55 -10.91 -9.92
N GLN A 587 0.78 -11.53 -11.08
CA GLN A 587 1.84 -11.11 -12.01
C GLN A 587 1.61 -9.70 -12.55
N ARG A 588 0.36 -9.29 -12.68
CA ARG A 588 0.01 -7.91 -13.06
C ARG A 588 0.60 -6.90 -12.09
N PHE A 589 0.36 -7.03 -10.80
CA PHE A 589 0.89 -6.10 -9.78
C PHE A 589 2.37 -6.36 -9.50
N ARG A 590 2.82 -7.60 -9.60
CA ARG A 590 4.22 -7.98 -9.40
C ARG A 590 5.17 -7.30 -10.40
N SER A 591 4.71 -7.04 -11.60
CA SER A 591 5.48 -6.41 -12.68
C SER A 591 5.46 -4.87 -12.69
N MET A 592 4.80 -4.23 -11.72
CA MET A 592 4.67 -2.77 -11.60
C MET A 592 5.75 -2.16 -10.62
#